data_0931f076b9b9082f5325b87591bad734
#
_entry.id   0931f076b9b9082f5325b87591bad734
#
_cell.length_a   1.000
_cell.length_b   1.000
_cell.length_c   1.000
_cell.angle_alpha   90.00
_cell.angle_beta   90.00
_cell.angle_gamma   90.00
#
_symmetry.space_group_name_H-M   'P 1'
#
loop_
_entity.id
_entity.type
_entity.pdbx_description
1 polymer ?
#
loop_
_entity_poly.entity_id
_entity_poly.type
_entity_poly.pdbx_seq_one_letter_code
_entity_poly.pdbx_strand_id
1 'polypeptide(L)'
;MPRRFFEVKRMKTISIDIETFSDINLAKCGVYKYAESPAFEILLFGYSVDGGEVQVVDLAQGEGIPDDILDALTDESVTKWAFNASFERVCLSRYLCDLGMSLDPFRDHHPLSQDCARFLNPAGWKCSMVWSAYMGLPLSLEGVGAVLKLDSQKIKEGKDLIRYFCVPCKETKSNGGRTRNLPQHALDKWTLFKSYNKRDVEVEMAIQERLKKYPVPEPIWDEYHLDQEINDRGIAIDRTLAENAIVIDARSRDSLMAVLKGKTGLENPNSVIQMIGWLEQHGMKTDSLGKKQVEKLLKTAEEPLRSVLLLRQKLAKSSVKKYQAMEMTACEDSRARGMFQFYGANRTGRFAGRHIQLQNLPQNHLPDLAEARELVRQGNYEALELLYDSIPDVLSQLIRTAFVPRKGMKFVVSDFSAIEARVLSWLAGETWRLDVFARNGDIYCASASSMFGVPVEKHGVNGHLRQKGKIAELALGYGGSTGALRPWAPWTWDLRKTSCILWCSPGGRPIRISSISGGRWMPP
;
A
#
# COMPACT_ATOMS: atom_id res chain seq x y z
N MET A 1 14.62 19.83 60.27
CA MET A 1 15.18 19.67 58.90
C MET A 1 14.03 19.42 57.93
N PRO A 2 13.78 20.29 56.95
CA PRO A 2 12.72 20.05 55.98
C PRO A 2 13.16 18.91 55.02
N ARG A 3 12.33 17.86 54.91
CA ARG A 3 12.48 16.83 53.89
C ARG A 3 12.34 17.51 52.52
N ARG A 4 13.44 17.62 51.80
CA ARG A 4 13.41 17.93 50.37
C ARG A 4 12.67 16.77 49.68
N PHE A 5 11.41 16.97 49.31
CA PHE A 5 10.75 16.16 48.29
C PHE A 5 11.55 16.39 47.02
N PHE A 6 12.32 15.41 46.59
CA PHE A 6 12.78 15.36 45.20
C PHE A 6 11.52 15.15 44.36
N GLU A 7 11.05 16.19 43.67
CA GLU A 7 10.13 16.01 42.57
C GLU A 7 10.85 15.09 41.56
N VAL A 8 10.42 13.83 41.52
CA VAL A 8 10.84 12.93 40.43
C VAL A 8 10.30 13.55 39.17
N LYS A 9 11.17 14.10 38.34
CA LYS A 9 10.82 14.72 37.07
C LYS A 9 10.17 13.64 36.20
N ARG A 10 8.85 13.69 36.03
CA ARG A 10 8.09 12.72 35.26
C ARG A 10 8.57 12.78 33.80
N MET A 11 8.90 11.64 33.20
CA MET A 11 9.26 11.48 31.81
C MET A 11 8.11 11.99 30.92
N LYS A 12 8.42 12.78 29.90
CA LYS A 12 7.43 13.34 28.97
C LYS A 12 7.51 12.71 27.60
N THR A 13 8.72 12.46 27.13
CA THR A 13 8.96 11.94 25.78
C THR A 13 10.06 10.89 25.80
N ILE A 14 9.96 9.94 24.88
CA ILE A 14 11.02 8.98 24.60
C ILE A 14 11.16 8.81 23.08
N SER A 15 12.37 9.02 22.55
CA SER A 15 12.72 8.72 21.14
C SER A 15 13.33 7.32 21.07
N ILE A 16 12.91 6.51 20.10
CA ILE A 16 13.19 5.07 20.04
C ILE A 16 13.61 4.66 18.63
N ASP A 17 14.58 3.75 18.55
CA ASP A 17 14.91 2.98 17.35
C ASP A 17 15.30 1.56 17.75
N ILE A 18 14.86 0.56 16.99
CA ILE A 18 15.15 -0.85 17.30
C ILE A 18 15.74 -1.58 16.11
N GLU A 19 16.63 -2.52 16.42
CA GLU A 19 17.13 -3.48 15.46
C GLU A 19 16.63 -4.88 15.78
N THR A 20 16.12 -5.59 14.79
CA THR A 20 15.39 -6.85 15.01
C THR A 20 15.86 -7.96 14.09
N PHE A 21 15.63 -9.21 14.49
CA PHE A 21 15.80 -10.39 13.66
C PHE A 21 14.48 -11.15 13.55
N SER A 22 14.23 -11.74 12.38
CA SER A 22 13.21 -12.78 12.17
C SER A 22 13.64 -13.67 11.01
N ASP A 23 13.15 -14.90 10.99
CA ASP A 23 13.39 -15.87 9.93
C ASP A 23 12.55 -15.59 8.67
N ILE A 24 11.56 -14.70 8.75
CA ILE A 24 10.68 -14.33 7.64
C ILE A 24 11.00 -12.95 7.08
N ASN A 25 10.70 -12.77 5.79
CA ASN A 25 11.09 -11.56 5.06
C ASN A 25 10.10 -10.41 5.30
N LEU A 26 10.51 -9.41 6.09
CA LEU A 26 9.74 -8.21 6.42
C LEU A 26 9.10 -7.52 5.20
N ALA A 27 9.86 -7.37 4.12
CA ALA A 27 9.37 -6.66 2.93
C ALA A 27 8.21 -7.39 2.22
N LYS A 28 8.12 -8.72 2.40
CA LYS A 28 7.06 -9.55 1.81
C LYS A 28 5.85 -9.69 2.71
N CYS A 29 6.05 -9.87 4.02
CA CYS A 29 4.97 -10.21 4.96
C CYS A 29 4.43 -9.02 5.75
N GLY A 30 5.19 -7.90 5.86
CA GLY A 30 4.85 -6.78 6.73
C GLY A 30 5.22 -7.02 8.20
N VAL A 31 5.25 -5.95 8.99
CA VAL A 31 5.73 -5.98 10.37
C VAL A 31 4.92 -6.90 11.29
N TYR A 32 3.61 -6.96 11.10
CA TYR A 32 2.73 -7.77 11.96
C TYR A 32 3.05 -9.27 11.87
N LYS A 33 3.14 -9.79 10.66
CA LYS A 33 3.51 -11.19 10.44
C LYS A 33 4.97 -11.45 10.77
N TYR A 34 5.85 -10.48 10.53
CA TYR A 34 7.26 -10.52 10.87
C TYR A 34 7.48 -10.67 12.38
N ALA A 35 6.81 -9.85 13.20
CA ALA A 35 6.89 -9.89 14.65
C ALA A 35 6.16 -11.11 15.27
N GLU A 36 5.25 -11.74 14.55
CA GLU A 36 4.52 -12.94 15.00
C GLU A 36 5.36 -14.22 14.93
N SER A 37 6.47 -14.21 14.16
CA SER A 37 7.35 -15.37 14.05
C SER A 37 7.89 -15.80 15.41
N PRO A 38 7.93 -17.13 15.70
CA PRO A 38 8.61 -17.63 16.91
C PRO A 38 10.11 -17.31 16.96
N ALA A 39 10.74 -17.04 15.81
CA ALA A 39 12.15 -16.65 15.73
C ALA A 39 12.38 -15.13 15.81
N PHE A 40 11.31 -14.35 16.04
CA PHE A 40 11.43 -12.91 16.19
C PHE A 40 12.17 -12.53 17.46
N GLU A 41 13.12 -11.60 17.34
CA GLU A 41 13.87 -11.03 18.47
C GLU A 41 14.17 -9.57 18.21
N ILE A 42 14.14 -8.73 19.27
CA ILE A 42 14.75 -7.42 19.26
C ILE A 42 16.22 -7.61 19.66
N LEU A 43 17.14 -7.13 18.83
CA LEU A 43 18.58 -7.26 19.01
C LEU A 43 19.17 -6.08 19.80
N LEU A 44 18.78 -4.87 19.38
CA LEU A 44 19.22 -3.60 19.97
C LEU A 44 18.00 -2.71 20.22
N PHE A 45 18.01 -2.01 21.34
CA PHE A 45 17.00 -1.02 21.68
C PHE A 45 17.70 0.30 22.00
N GLY A 46 17.68 1.23 21.06
CA GLY A 46 18.19 2.59 21.22
C GLY A 46 17.11 3.52 21.72
N TYR A 47 17.40 4.34 22.72
CA TYR A 47 16.42 5.29 23.24
C TYR A 47 17.05 6.55 23.82
N SER A 48 16.27 7.64 23.87
CA SER A 48 16.58 8.88 24.56
C SER A 48 15.36 9.38 25.32
N VAL A 49 15.53 9.76 26.56
CA VAL A 49 14.48 10.33 27.43
C VAL A 49 14.56 11.85 27.42
N ASP A 50 13.44 12.53 27.16
CA ASP A 50 13.29 14.00 27.20
C ASP A 50 14.39 14.76 26.42
N GLY A 51 14.88 14.16 25.31
CA GLY A 51 15.94 14.74 24.50
C GLY A 51 17.33 14.66 25.12
N GLY A 52 17.53 13.78 26.09
CA GLY A 52 18.82 13.51 26.72
C GLY A 52 19.79 12.68 25.87
N GLU A 53 20.85 12.17 26.48
CA GLU A 53 21.82 11.32 25.79
C GLU A 53 21.17 10.00 25.34
N VAL A 54 21.52 9.56 24.13
CA VAL A 54 21.03 8.29 23.57
C VAL A 54 21.74 7.11 24.24
N GLN A 55 20.95 6.19 24.79
CA GLN A 55 21.38 4.92 25.34
C GLN A 55 21.06 3.80 24.36
N VAL A 56 21.83 2.72 24.38
CA VAL A 56 21.60 1.50 23.58
C VAL A 56 21.66 0.29 24.50
N VAL A 57 20.58 -0.47 24.53
CA VAL A 57 20.49 -1.74 25.27
C VAL A 57 20.76 -2.88 24.29
N ASP A 58 21.71 -3.74 24.64
CA ASP A 58 22.15 -4.88 23.83
C ASP A 58 21.42 -6.16 24.26
N LEU A 59 20.16 -6.28 23.82
CA LEU A 59 19.29 -7.42 24.16
C LEU A 59 19.86 -8.74 23.65
N ALA A 60 20.54 -8.71 22.49
CA ALA A 60 21.15 -9.92 21.91
C ALA A 60 22.30 -10.48 22.74
N GLN A 61 22.87 -9.69 23.65
CA GLN A 61 23.91 -10.11 24.61
C GLN A 61 23.38 -10.21 26.05
N GLY A 62 22.06 -10.15 26.26
CA GLY A 62 21.40 -10.42 27.53
C GLY A 62 21.21 -9.19 28.42
N GLU A 63 21.40 -7.97 27.92
CA GLU A 63 20.96 -6.77 28.64
C GLU A 63 19.44 -6.68 28.65
N GLY A 64 18.86 -6.08 29.69
CA GLY A 64 17.41 -5.84 29.79
C GLY A 64 17.06 -4.37 29.59
N ILE A 65 15.89 -4.08 29.03
CA ILE A 65 15.34 -2.72 29.00
C ILE A 65 15.03 -2.32 30.46
N PRO A 66 15.46 -1.12 30.92
CA PRO A 66 15.18 -0.65 32.26
C PRO A 66 13.67 -0.60 32.61
N ASP A 67 13.30 -0.92 33.82
CA ASP A 67 11.89 -1.02 34.25
C ASP A 67 11.13 0.30 34.06
N ASP A 68 11.74 1.45 34.34
CA ASP A 68 11.14 2.77 34.11
C ASP A 68 10.89 3.06 32.63
N ILE A 69 11.69 2.50 31.73
CA ILE A 69 11.48 2.58 30.29
C ILE A 69 10.36 1.62 29.84
N LEU A 70 10.31 0.39 30.40
CA LEU A 70 9.19 -0.54 30.14
C LEU A 70 7.86 0.07 30.58
N ASP A 71 7.81 0.71 31.75
CA ASP A 71 6.62 1.43 32.24
C ASP A 71 6.25 2.58 31.29
N ALA A 72 7.23 3.36 30.82
CA ALA A 72 7.02 4.47 29.90
C ALA A 72 6.49 4.02 28.53
N LEU A 73 6.85 2.82 28.05
CA LEU A 73 6.32 2.28 26.79
C LEU A 73 4.81 2.04 26.86
N THR A 74 4.27 1.67 28.02
CA THR A 74 2.84 1.41 28.26
C THR A 74 2.08 2.64 28.77
N ASP A 75 2.75 3.66 29.32
CA ASP A 75 2.13 4.90 29.79
C ASP A 75 1.75 5.82 28.62
N GLU A 76 0.45 6.02 28.40
CA GLU A 76 -0.07 6.90 27.32
C GLU A 76 0.28 8.39 27.55
N SER A 77 0.59 8.80 28.78
CA SER A 77 1.01 10.17 29.07
C SER A 77 2.44 10.48 28.65
N VAL A 78 3.23 9.46 28.32
CA VAL A 78 4.57 9.57 27.73
C VAL A 78 4.47 9.46 26.22
N THR A 79 4.91 10.48 25.50
CA THR A 79 4.91 10.45 24.03
C THR A 79 6.12 9.65 23.50
N LYS A 80 5.87 8.57 22.79
CA LYS A 80 6.90 7.77 22.10
C LYS A 80 7.09 8.27 20.68
N TRP A 81 8.32 8.55 20.31
CA TRP A 81 8.73 9.00 18.98
C TRP A 81 9.61 7.95 18.31
N ALA A 82 9.37 7.70 17.03
CA ALA A 82 10.27 6.90 16.20
C ALA A 82 10.15 7.30 14.72
N PHE A 83 11.15 6.97 13.92
CA PHE A 83 11.08 7.13 12.47
C PHE A 83 10.48 5.86 11.84
N ASN A 84 9.23 5.89 11.42
CA ASN A 84 8.37 4.76 11.06
C ASN A 84 7.81 4.02 12.30
N ALA A 85 7.33 4.78 13.27
CA ALA A 85 6.90 4.34 14.60
C ALA A 85 5.93 3.12 14.64
N SER A 86 5.25 2.82 13.52
CA SER A 86 4.45 1.60 13.37
C SER A 86 5.30 0.33 13.53
N PHE A 87 6.54 0.36 13.07
CA PHE A 87 7.45 -0.78 13.18
C PHE A 87 7.87 -1.02 14.63
N GLU A 88 8.36 0.03 15.30
CA GLU A 88 8.80 -0.03 16.69
C GLU A 88 7.63 -0.44 17.59
N ARG A 89 6.45 0.18 17.41
CA ARG A 89 5.26 -0.09 18.22
C ARG A 89 4.82 -1.55 18.12
N VAL A 90 4.76 -2.13 16.92
CA VAL A 90 4.33 -3.52 16.73
C VAL A 90 5.37 -4.51 17.27
N CYS A 91 6.66 -4.26 17.02
CA CYS A 91 7.74 -5.12 17.51
C CYS A 91 7.85 -5.08 19.05
N LEU A 92 7.77 -3.90 19.65
CA LEU A 92 7.76 -3.74 21.10
C LEU A 92 6.51 -4.34 21.74
N SER A 93 5.35 -4.26 21.08
CA SER A 93 4.15 -4.95 21.54
C SER A 93 4.38 -6.44 21.69
N ARG A 94 5.01 -7.08 20.71
CA ARG A 94 5.35 -8.51 20.78
C ARG A 94 6.32 -8.78 21.94
N TYR A 95 7.36 -7.99 22.06
CA TYR A 95 8.36 -8.13 23.13
C TYR A 95 7.74 -8.03 24.53
N LEU A 96 6.88 -7.03 24.75
CA LEU A 96 6.19 -6.84 26.04
C LEU A 96 5.20 -7.98 26.34
N CYS A 97 4.49 -8.47 25.34
CA CYS A 97 3.64 -9.66 25.50
C CYS A 97 4.45 -10.91 25.89
N ASP A 98 5.63 -11.10 25.31
CA ASP A 98 6.52 -12.22 25.65
C ASP A 98 7.07 -12.10 27.07
N LEU A 99 7.19 -10.88 27.61
CA LEU A 99 7.47 -10.62 29.03
C LEU A 99 6.25 -10.81 29.95
N GLY A 100 5.07 -11.12 29.42
CA GLY A 100 3.82 -11.29 30.16
C GLY A 100 3.16 -9.97 30.58
N MET A 101 3.53 -8.85 29.98
CA MET A 101 2.94 -7.53 30.29
C MET A 101 1.58 -7.37 29.59
N SER A 102 0.59 -6.80 30.30
CA SER A 102 -0.67 -6.37 29.71
C SER A 102 -0.50 -5.03 29.00
N LEU A 103 -0.87 -4.96 27.71
CA LEU A 103 -0.63 -3.76 26.90
C LEU A 103 -1.76 -2.74 26.96
N ASP A 104 -3.00 -3.17 27.22
CA ASP A 104 -4.15 -2.28 27.32
C ASP A 104 -5.30 -2.95 28.10
N PRO A 105 -5.39 -2.74 29.40
CA PRO A 105 -6.45 -3.32 30.24
C PRO A 105 -7.85 -2.76 29.90
N PHE A 106 -7.96 -1.62 29.21
CA PHE A 106 -9.24 -1.01 28.86
C PHE A 106 -9.78 -1.48 27.50
N ARG A 107 -8.91 -1.93 26.60
CA ARG A 107 -9.30 -2.46 25.27
C ARG A 107 -9.92 -3.86 25.34
N ASP A 108 -9.68 -4.62 26.39
CA ASP A 108 -10.21 -5.99 26.57
C ASP A 108 -11.74 -6.05 26.69
N HIS A 109 -12.40 -4.94 27.01
CA HIS A 109 -13.83 -4.89 27.26
C HIS A 109 -14.70 -4.50 26.06
N HIS A 110 -14.13 -4.03 24.95
CA HIS A 110 -14.89 -3.65 23.77
C HIS A 110 -14.82 -4.72 22.68
N PRO A 111 -15.95 -5.26 22.15
CA PRO A 111 -15.95 -6.34 21.15
C PRO A 111 -15.16 -6.06 19.88
N LEU A 112 -14.98 -4.79 19.54
CA LEU A 112 -14.20 -4.36 18.37
C LEU A 112 -12.71 -4.14 18.68
N SER A 113 -12.34 -4.04 19.94
CA SER A 113 -10.96 -3.78 20.37
C SER A 113 -10.15 -5.04 20.71
N GLN A 114 -10.78 -6.20 20.88
CA GLN A 114 -10.09 -7.47 21.19
C GLN A 114 -8.99 -7.83 20.18
N ASP A 115 -9.16 -7.44 18.90
CA ASP A 115 -8.12 -7.68 17.86
C ASP A 115 -6.89 -6.78 18.02
N CYS A 116 -7.04 -5.66 18.74
CA CYS A 116 -5.98 -4.66 18.95
C CYS A 116 -5.35 -4.76 20.34
N ALA A 117 -5.94 -5.51 21.28
CA ALA A 117 -5.51 -5.61 22.69
C ALA A 117 -4.07 -6.11 22.86
N ARG A 118 -3.52 -6.78 21.85
CA ARG A 118 -2.12 -7.26 21.83
C ARG A 118 -1.12 -6.24 21.28
N PHE A 119 -1.56 -5.04 20.96
CA PHE A 119 -0.69 -3.98 20.45
C PHE A 119 -0.76 -2.76 21.38
N LEU A 120 0.40 -2.12 21.59
CA LEU A 120 0.49 -0.85 22.32
C LEU A 120 -0.47 0.17 21.73
N ASN A 121 -1.14 0.95 22.59
CA ASN A 121 -2.07 1.98 22.15
C ASN A 121 -1.36 3.01 21.26
N PRO A 122 -1.81 3.23 20.03
CA PRO A 122 -1.18 4.19 19.13
C PRO A 122 -1.27 5.65 19.63
N ALA A 123 -2.23 6.00 20.49
CA ALA A 123 -2.44 7.36 20.97
C ALA A 123 -1.20 7.99 21.63
N GLY A 124 -0.37 7.18 22.29
CA GLY A 124 0.91 7.61 22.87
C GLY A 124 2.07 7.68 21.88
N TRP A 125 1.85 7.43 20.58
CA TRP A 125 2.92 7.34 19.58
C TRP A 125 2.84 8.45 18.55
N LYS A 126 3.98 9.06 18.25
CA LYS A 126 4.16 10.01 17.14
C LYS A 126 5.28 9.53 16.23
N CYS A 127 5.15 9.84 14.92
CA CYS A 127 6.05 9.33 13.89
C CYS A 127 6.72 10.47 13.14
N SER A 128 8.04 10.58 13.24
CA SER A 128 8.79 11.63 12.53
C SER A 128 8.82 11.42 11.01
N MET A 129 8.61 10.18 10.52
CA MET A 129 8.38 9.94 9.09
C MET A 129 7.04 10.53 8.63
N VAL A 130 5.97 10.42 9.42
CA VAL A 130 4.67 11.05 9.13
C VAL A 130 4.80 12.57 9.17
N TRP A 131 5.51 13.11 10.16
CA TRP A 131 5.80 14.55 10.21
C TRP A 131 6.56 15.03 8.97
N SER A 132 7.58 14.29 8.57
CA SER A 132 8.35 14.57 7.35
C SER A 132 7.46 14.51 6.09
N ALA A 133 6.60 13.49 5.99
CA ALA A 133 5.65 13.36 4.87
C ALA A 133 4.65 14.53 4.82
N TYR A 134 4.12 14.96 5.97
CA TYR A 134 3.24 16.13 6.07
C TYR A 134 3.92 17.40 5.57
N MET A 135 5.22 17.55 5.82
CA MET A 135 6.05 18.65 5.32
C MET A 135 6.51 18.48 3.85
N GLY A 136 6.08 17.43 3.17
CA GLY A 136 6.49 17.13 1.79
C GLY A 136 7.92 16.62 1.63
N LEU A 137 8.55 16.18 2.73
CA LEU A 137 9.90 15.63 2.75
C LEU A 137 9.91 14.13 2.35
N PRO A 138 11.09 13.54 2.06
CA PRO A 138 11.23 12.12 1.78
C PRO A 138 10.70 11.21 2.92
N LEU A 139 10.38 9.94 2.57
CA LEU A 139 9.91 8.92 3.53
C LEU A 139 11.05 8.01 4.03
N SER A 140 12.29 8.46 4.00
CA SER A 140 13.43 7.73 4.54
C SER A 140 14.27 8.64 5.44
N LEU A 141 14.76 8.10 6.56
CA LEU A 141 15.57 8.83 7.53
C LEU A 141 16.78 9.50 6.86
N GLU A 142 17.52 8.75 6.02
CA GLU A 142 18.63 9.24 5.22
C GLU A 142 18.22 10.40 4.29
N GLY A 143 17.09 10.24 3.59
CA GLY A 143 16.58 11.25 2.65
C GLY A 143 16.15 12.54 3.34
N VAL A 144 15.49 12.43 4.49
CA VAL A 144 15.09 13.61 5.30
C VAL A 144 16.33 14.33 5.84
N GLY A 145 17.28 13.56 6.40
CA GLY A 145 18.55 14.12 6.92
C GLY A 145 19.33 14.89 5.84
N ALA A 146 19.39 14.34 4.63
CA ALA A 146 20.04 14.99 3.50
C ALA A 146 19.35 16.30 3.07
N VAL A 147 18.00 16.31 2.97
CA VAL A 147 17.22 17.51 2.61
C VAL A 147 17.32 18.60 3.67
N LEU A 148 17.27 18.22 4.95
CA LEU A 148 17.37 19.15 6.08
C LEU A 148 18.83 19.57 6.37
N LYS A 149 19.81 18.99 5.68
CA LYS A 149 21.26 19.24 5.86
C LYS A 149 21.67 19.08 7.32
N LEU A 150 21.32 17.93 7.89
CA LEU A 150 21.69 17.60 9.26
C LEU A 150 23.18 17.25 9.33
N ASP A 151 23.86 17.72 10.39
CA ASP A 151 25.28 17.39 10.64
C ASP A 151 25.48 15.90 10.95
N SER A 152 24.53 15.32 11.66
CA SER A 152 24.45 13.87 11.92
C SER A 152 23.75 13.18 10.75
N GLN A 153 24.51 12.44 9.94
CA GLN A 153 23.97 11.64 8.85
C GLN A 153 24.02 10.15 9.21
N LYS A 154 23.11 9.37 8.60
CA LYS A 154 23.06 7.93 8.75
C LYS A 154 24.40 7.27 8.34
N ILE A 155 24.81 6.24 9.10
CA ILE A 155 26.03 5.47 8.80
C ILE A 155 25.81 4.69 7.51
N LYS A 156 26.70 4.83 6.53
CA LYS A 156 26.57 4.25 5.18
C LYS A 156 26.56 2.71 5.18
N GLU A 157 27.30 2.11 6.09
CA GLU A 157 27.43 0.67 6.27
C GLU A 157 26.18 0.02 6.88
N GLY A 158 25.20 0.80 7.32
CA GLY A 158 24.01 0.31 8.02
C GLY A 158 23.24 -0.78 7.26
N LYS A 159 23.09 -0.64 5.94
CA LYS A 159 22.41 -1.65 5.11
C LYS A 159 23.11 -3.03 5.14
N ASP A 160 24.42 -3.04 5.18
CA ASP A 160 25.21 -4.27 5.24
C ASP A 160 25.17 -4.89 6.63
N LEU A 161 25.10 -4.05 7.70
CA LEU A 161 24.95 -4.49 9.08
C LEU A 161 23.57 -5.12 9.31
N ILE A 162 22.49 -4.45 8.86
CA ILE A 162 21.13 -5.00 8.87
C ILE A 162 21.08 -6.33 8.12
N ARG A 163 21.64 -6.39 6.90
CA ARG A 163 21.69 -7.64 6.13
C ARG A 163 22.44 -8.75 6.86
N TYR A 164 23.48 -8.40 7.60
CA TYR A 164 24.31 -9.37 8.31
C TYR A 164 23.63 -9.91 9.57
N PHE A 165 23.02 -9.05 10.40
CA PHE A 165 22.49 -9.45 11.71
C PHE A 165 20.97 -9.67 11.72
N CYS A 166 20.22 -8.92 10.91
CA CYS A 166 18.74 -8.90 10.96
C CYS A 166 18.08 -9.87 9.97
N VAL A 167 18.84 -10.47 9.05
CA VAL A 167 18.31 -11.32 7.98
C VAL A 167 18.98 -12.70 8.04
N PRO A 168 18.21 -13.80 7.83
CA PRO A 168 18.79 -15.13 7.73
C PRO A 168 19.89 -15.20 6.67
N CYS A 169 20.99 -15.87 6.95
CA CYS A 169 22.05 -16.11 6.00
C CYS A 169 21.95 -17.54 5.41
N LYS A 170 22.52 -17.71 4.22
CA LYS A 170 22.60 -19.04 3.59
C LYS A 170 23.65 -19.88 4.29
N GLU A 171 23.35 -21.15 4.48
CA GLU A 171 24.32 -22.15 4.94
C GLU A 171 25.44 -22.29 3.91
N THR A 172 26.67 -22.18 4.38
CA THR A 172 27.88 -22.36 3.57
C THR A 172 28.93 -23.09 4.39
N LYS A 173 29.89 -23.73 3.73
CA LYS A 173 31.04 -24.32 4.44
C LYS A 173 31.87 -23.27 5.19
N SER A 174 31.97 -22.06 4.64
CA SER A 174 32.74 -20.96 5.23
C SER A 174 32.11 -20.36 6.48
N ASN A 175 30.78 -20.45 6.63
CA ASN A 175 30.09 -19.96 7.82
C ASN A 175 29.73 -21.08 8.83
N GLY A 176 30.23 -22.31 8.62
CA GLY A 176 29.98 -23.43 9.51
C GLY A 176 28.53 -23.98 9.46
N GLY A 177 27.82 -23.76 8.34
CA GLY A 177 26.43 -24.25 8.15
C GLY A 177 25.37 -23.44 8.90
N ARG A 178 25.70 -22.24 9.40
CA ARG A 178 24.73 -21.42 10.15
C ARG A 178 23.78 -20.68 9.22
N THR A 179 22.54 -20.52 9.71
CA THR A 179 21.47 -19.77 9.06
C THR A 179 21.30 -18.35 9.61
N ARG A 180 22.02 -18.02 10.70
CA ARG A 180 21.96 -16.72 11.40
C ARG A 180 23.34 -16.27 11.85
N ASN A 181 23.60 -14.97 11.78
CA ASN A 181 24.79 -14.36 12.37
C ASN A 181 24.44 -13.73 13.73
N LEU A 182 25.21 -14.09 14.73
CA LEU A 182 25.12 -13.59 16.11
C LEU A 182 26.25 -12.58 16.40
N PRO A 183 26.17 -11.77 17.47
CA PRO A 183 27.18 -10.78 17.82
C PRO A 183 28.62 -11.34 17.84
N GLN A 184 28.81 -12.52 18.44
CA GLN A 184 30.11 -13.18 18.57
C GLN A 184 30.76 -13.60 17.24
N HIS A 185 30.01 -13.66 16.15
CA HIS A 185 30.56 -14.02 14.83
C HIS A 185 31.30 -12.86 14.15
N ALA A 186 31.08 -11.60 14.61
CA ALA A 186 31.74 -10.41 14.07
C ALA A 186 31.63 -9.23 15.06
N LEU A 187 32.44 -9.24 16.11
CA LEU A 187 32.40 -8.28 17.21
C LEU A 187 32.59 -6.82 16.74
N ASP A 188 33.51 -6.59 15.79
CA ASP A 188 33.73 -5.25 15.24
C ASP A 188 32.49 -4.72 14.52
N LYS A 189 31.83 -5.57 13.73
CA LYS A 189 30.56 -5.22 13.07
C LYS A 189 29.46 -4.99 14.10
N TRP A 190 29.43 -5.76 15.18
CA TRP A 190 28.43 -5.60 16.24
C TRP A 190 28.59 -4.27 16.96
N THR A 191 29.83 -3.89 17.29
CA THR A 191 30.14 -2.57 17.87
C THR A 191 29.72 -1.43 16.96
N LEU A 192 29.97 -1.56 15.64
CA LEU A 192 29.51 -0.59 14.66
C LEU A 192 27.97 -0.58 14.56
N PHE A 193 27.31 -1.74 14.71
CA PHE A 193 25.86 -1.85 14.67
C PHE A 193 25.18 -1.16 15.87
N LYS A 194 25.76 -1.26 17.06
CA LYS A 194 25.31 -0.46 18.23
C LYS A 194 25.45 1.05 17.97
N SER A 195 26.57 1.45 17.38
CA SER A 195 26.78 2.86 17.00
C SER A 195 25.80 3.32 15.92
N TYR A 196 25.40 2.40 15.01
CA TYR A 196 24.39 2.64 13.98
C TYR A 196 23.02 2.89 14.60
N ASN A 197 22.54 2.02 15.50
CA ASN A 197 21.26 2.18 16.22
C ASN A 197 21.24 3.49 17.03
N LYS A 198 22.31 3.79 17.80
CA LYS A 198 22.48 5.08 18.51
C LYS A 198 22.30 6.26 17.53
N ARG A 199 22.96 6.19 16.38
CA ARG A 199 22.94 7.24 15.35
C ARG A 199 21.54 7.44 14.75
N ASP A 200 20.77 6.38 14.53
CA ASP A 200 19.41 6.50 13.96
C ASP A 200 18.49 7.25 14.94
N VAL A 201 18.58 7.02 16.27
CA VAL A 201 17.89 7.84 17.28
C VAL A 201 18.34 9.30 17.27
N GLU A 202 19.67 9.55 17.22
CA GLU A 202 20.21 10.92 17.17
C GLU A 202 19.71 11.69 15.95
N VAL A 203 19.67 11.05 14.77
CA VAL A 203 19.17 11.66 13.52
C VAL A 203 17.68 11.93 13.61
N GLU A 204 16.90 11.00 14.16
CA GLU A 204 15.47 11.16 14.38
C GLU A 204 15.18 12.37 15.28
N MET A 205 15.88 12.51 16.41
CA MET A 205 15.77 13.66 17.32
C MET A 205 16.16 14.97 16.63
N ALA A 206 17.22 14.96 15.80
CA ALA A 206 17.62 16.13 15.04
C ALA A 206 16.55 16.56 14.01
N ILE A 207 15.81 15.61 13.43
CA ILE A 207 14.65 15.89 12.57
C ILE A 207 13.55 16.58 13.39
N GLN A 208 13.20 16.04 14.56
CA GLN A 208 12.18 16.66 15.44
C GLN A 208 12.57 18.11 15.79
N GLU A 209 13.82 18.34 16.20
CA GLU A 209 14.33 19.67 16.55
C GLU A 209 14.23 20.64 15.36
N ARG A 210 14.55 20.17 14.15
CA ARG A 210 14.48 20.98 12.94
C ARG A 210 13.04 21.32 12.55
N LEU A 211 12.11 20.38 12.74
CA LEU A 211 10.70 20.52 12.35
C LEU A 211 9.83 21.17 13.44
N LYS A 212 10.30 21.33 14.67
CA LYS A 212 9.47 21.80 15.81
C LYS A 212 8.75 23.13 15.58
N LYS A 213 9.26 23.99 14.69
CA LYS A 213 8.61 25.25 14.31
C LYS A 213 7.38 25.05 13.41
N TYR A 214 7.20 23.84 12.86
CA TYR A 214 6.13 23.48 11.94
C TYR A 214 5.42 22.22 12.46
N PRO A 215 4.72 22.31 13.60
CA PRO A 215 4.09 21.14 14.21
C PRO A 215 2.98 20.58 13.32
N VAL A 216 2.81 19.27 13.33
CA VAL A 216 1.65 18.62 12.73
C VAL A 216 0.43 18.92 13.60
N PRO A 217 -0.69 19.41 13.04
CA PRO A 217 -1.94 19.64 13.77
C PRO A 217 -2.46 18.35 14.44
N GLU A 218 -3.04 18.48 15.65
CA GLU A 218 -3.58 17.31 16.38
C GLU A 218 -4.60 16.49 15.56
N PRO A 219 -5.53 17.07 14.77
CA PRO A 219 -6.43 16.25 13.96
C PRO A 219 -5.72 15.31 12.96
N ILE A 220 -4.51 15.67 12.51
CA ILE A 220 -3.70 14.80 11.63
C ILE A 220 -3.08 13.65 12.43
N TRP A 221 -2.72 13.90 13.71
CA TRP A 221 -2.30 12.83 14.61
C TRP A 221 -3.44 11.89 14.94
N ASP A 222 -4.65 12.38 15.15
CA ASP A 222 -5.85 11.57 15.36
C ASP A 222 -6.11 10.65 14.17
N GLU A 223 -5.97 11.16 12.93
CA GLU A 223 -6.08 10.35 11.72
C GLU A 223 -4.95 9.30 11.62
N TYR A 224 -3.72 9.65 12.01
CA TYR A 224 -2.61 8.69 12.07
C TYR A 224 -2.87 7.58 13.10
N HIS A 225 -3.36 7.92 14.29
CA HIS A 225 -3.71 6.95 15.32
C HIS A 225 -4.82 6.02 14.84
N LEU A 226 -5.85 6.56 14.16
CA LEU A 226 -6.92 5.76 13.54
C LEU A 226 -6.37 4.82 12.45
N ASP A 227 -5.43 5.27 11.61
CA ASP A 227 -4.73 4.40 10.65
C ASP A 227 -4.05 3.22 11.36
N GLN A 228 -3.35 3.49 12.46
CA GLN A 228 -2.70 2.44 13.23
C GLN A 228 -3.71 1.43 13.80
N GLU A 229 -4.84 1.89 14.33
CA GLU A 229 -5.92 1.01 14.79
C GLU A 229 -6.54 0.16 13.67
N ILE A 230 -6.73 0.74 12.49
CA ILE A 230 -7.22 0.02 11.31
C ILE A 230 -6.23 -1.08 10.91
N ASN A 231 -4.92 -0.77 10.93
CA ASN A 231 -3.87 -1.71 10.62
C ASN A 231 -3.75 -2.82 11.68
N ASP A 232 -3.86 -2.50 12.97
CA ASP A 232 -3.88 -3.46 14.09
C ASP A 232 -5.06 -4.43 13.99
N ARG A 233 -6.25 -3.90 13.68
CA ARG A 233 -7.46 -4.71 13.49
C ARG A 233 -7.31 -5.65 12.29
N GLY A 234 -6.74 -5.16 11.21
CA GLY A 234 -6.61 -5.89 9.95
C GLY A 234 -7.95 -6.36 9.38
N ILE A 235 -7.89 -7.24 8.39
CA ILE A 235 -9.06 -7.84 7.74
C ILE A 235 -8.93 -9.35 7.66
N ALA A 236 -9.98 -10.09 8.01
CA ALA A 236 -9.97 -11.54 7.94
C ALA A 236 -9.99 -12.03 6.49
N ILE A 237 -9.25 -13.11 6.24
CA ILE A 237 -9.07 -13.73 4.92
C ILE A 237 -9.58 -15.17 4.98
N ASP A 238 -10.35 -15.58 3.98
CA ASP A 238 -10.65 -16.98 3.71
C ASP A 238 -9.39 -17.66 3.12
N ARG A 239 -8.55 -18.21 4.02
CA ARG A 239 -7.29 -18.84 3.63
C ARG A 239 -7.49 -20.03 2.72
N THR A 240 -8.52 -20.86 2.98
CA THR A 240 -8.85 -21.99 2.13
C THR A 240 -9.11 -21.56 0.68
N LEU A 241 -9.84 -20.46 0.48
CA LEU A 241 -10.06 -19.88 -0.84
C LEU A 241 -8.73 -19.40 -1.46
N ALA A 242 -7.89 -18.71 -0.68
CA ALA A 242 -6.64 -18.15 -1.17
C ALA A 242 -5.63 -19.26 -1.57
N GLU A 243 -5.45 -20.26 -0.72
CA GLU A 243 -4.58 -21.42 -0.95
C GLU A 243 -5.01 -22.20 -2.19
N ASN A 244 -6.30 -22.55 -2.29
CA ASN A 244 -6.82 -23.28 -3.45
C ASN A 244 -6.75 -22.45 -4.73
N ALA A 245 -6.99 -21.13 -4.67
CA ALA A 245 -6.80 -20.26 -5.83
C ALA A 245 -5.36 -20.28 -6.35
N ILE A 246 -4.37 -20.33 -5.47
CA ILE A 246 -2.94 -20.44 -5.86
C ILE A 246 -2.68 -21.79 -6.55
N VAL A 247 -3.18 -22.90 -6.00
CA VAL A 247 -3.01 -24.23 -6.58
C VAL A 247 -3.70 -24.35 -7.94
N ILE A 248 -4.94 -23.86 -8.04
CA ILE A 248 -5.71 -23.84 -9.30
C ILE A 248 -5.02 -23.00 -10.36
N ASP A 249 -4.49 -21.83 -10.00
CA ASP A 249 -3.74 -20.99 -10.95
C ASP A 249 -2.47 -21.69 -11.45
N ALA A 250 -1.72 -22.33 -10.58
CA ALA A 250 -0.52 -23.07 -10.96
C ALA A 250 -0.86 -24.15 -12.00
N ARG A 251 -1.86 -24.98 -11.73
CA ARG A 251 -2.35 -26.03 -12.66
C ARG A 251 -2.84 -25.44 -13.98
N SER A 252 -3.62 -24.35 -13.93
CA SER A 252 -4.11 -23.66 -15.14
C SER A 252 -2.96 -23.08 -15.97
N ARG A 253 -1.93 -22.53 -15.32
CA ARG A 253 -0.74 -22.02 -16.01
C ARG A 253 0.05 -23.11 -16.69
N ASP A 254 0.21 -24.25 -16.04
CA ASP A 254 0.93 -25.40 -16.62
C ASP A 254 0.19 -25.92 -17.87
N SER A 255 -1.14 -26.07 -17.79
CA SER A 255 -1.99 -26.46 -18.93
C SER A 255 -1.88 -25.44 -20.09
N LEU A 256 -2.09 -24.15 -19.82
CA LEU A 256 -1.98 -23.09 -20.82
C LEU A 256 -0.59 -23.00 -21.44
N MET A 257 0.46 -23.25 -20.65
CA MET A 257 1.85 -23.25 -21.10
C MET A 257 2.13 -24.44 -22.02
N ALA A 258 1.62 -25.61 -21.70
CA ALA A 258 1.75 -26.80 -22.54
C ALA A 258 1.09 -26.59 -23.91
N VAL A 259 -0.13 -26.03 -23.94
CA VAL A 259 -0.82 -25.67 -25.18
C VAL A 259 -0.04 -24.63 -25.97
N LEU A 260 0.48 -23.59 -25.32
CA LEU A 260 1.24 -22.52 -25.96
C LEU A 260 2.56 -23.03 -26.55
N LYS A 261 3.27 -23.91 -25.83
CA LYS A 261 4.48 -24.61 -26.33
C LYS A 261 4.16 -25.46 -27.57
N GLY A 262 3.08 -26.25 -27.52
CA GLY A 262 2.64 -27.07 -28.66
C GLY A 262 2.32 -26.25 -29.91
N LYS A 263 1.67 -25.09 -29.73
CA LYS A 263 1.31 -24.20 -30.87
C LYS A 263 2.50 -23.43 -31.45
N THR A 264 3.48 -23.07 -30.63
CA THR A 264 4.59 -22.18 -31.06
C THR A 264 5.90 -22.92 -31.33
N GLY A 265 6.08 -24.11 -30.77
CA GLY A 265 7.36 -24.83 -30.80
C GLY A 265 8.49 -24.16 -30.00
N LEU A 266 8.18 -23.09 -29.25
CA LEU A 266 9.17 -22.35 -28.48
C LEU A 266 9.54 -23.09 -27.20
N GLU A 267 10.82 -23.06 -26.82
CA GLU A 267 11.31 -23.62 -25.55
C GLU A 267 10.68 -22.85 -24.37
N ASN A 268 10.70 -21.51 -24.43
CA ASN A 268 10.10 -20.65 -23.42
C ASN A 268 9.15 -19.60 -24.05
N PRO A 269 7.87 -19.94 -24.25
CA PRO A 269 6.88 -19.00 -24.80
C PRO A 269 6.61 -17.78 -23.91
N ASN A 270 7.04 -17.77 -22.63
CA ASN A 270 6.98 -16.59 -21.75
C ASN A 270 8.08 -15.58 -22.07
N SER A 271 9.16 -15.97 -22.73
CA SER A 271 10.19 -15.04 -23.18
C SER A 271 9.60 -14.06 -24.20
N VAL A 272 9.67 -12.78 -23.86
CA VAL A 272 9.21 -11.70 -24.77
C VAL A 272 9.97 -11.74 -26.08
N ILE A 273 11.29 -11.99 -26.03
CA ILE A 273 12.17 -12.03 -27.20
C ILE A 273 11.78 -13.20 -28.11
N GLN A 274 11.66 -14.42 -27.57
CA GLN A 274 11.27 -15.59 -28.36
C GLN A 274 9.89 -15.44 -29.00
N MET A 275 8.93 -14.89 -28.24
CA MET A 275 7.57 -14.69 -28.72
C MET A 275 7.50 -13.62 -29.83
N ILE A 276 8.23 -12.52 -29.70
CA ILE A 276 8.31 -11.48 -30.75
C ILE A 276 8.90 -12.09 -32.02
N GLY A 277 10.00 -12.86 -31.91
CA GLY A 277 10.61 -13.53 -33.06
C GLY A 277 9.65 -14.51 -33.74
N TRP A 278 8.88 -15.27 -32.96
CA TRP A 278 7.86 -16.19 -33.48
C TRP A 278 6.75 -15.42 -34.21
N LEU A 279 6.24 -14.33 -33.64
CA LEU A 279 5.23 -13.49 -34.28
C LEU A 279 5.73 -12.89 -35.63
N GLU A 280 6.98 -12.43 -35.65
CA GLU A 280 7.59 -11.86 -36.86
C GLU A 280 7.76 -12.89 -37.99
N GLN A 281 8.18 -14.13 -37.62
CA GLN A 281 8.24 -15.25 -38.59
C GLN A 281 6.87 -15.59 -39.17
N HIS A 282 5.79 -15.30 -38.43
CA HIS A 282 4.41 -15.50 -38.92
C HIS A 282 3.77 -14.23 -39.50
N GLY A 283 4.58 -13.22 -39.86
CA GLY A 283 4.13 -12.01 -40.54
C GLY A 283 3.61 -10.88 -39.64
N MET A 284 3.73 -10.99 -38.31
CA MET A 284 3.26 -9.96 -37.40
C MET A 284 4.43 -9.27 -36.69
N LYS A 285 4.76 -8.05 -37.11
CA LYS A 285 5.82 -7.23 -36.48
C LYS A 285 5.32 -6.48 -35.24
N THR A 286 6.07 -6.57 -34.15
CA THR A 286 5.81 -5.80 -32.94
C THR A 286 7.07 -5.67 -32.09
N ASP A 287 7.22 -4.53 -31.39
CA ASP A 287 8.36 -4.26 -30.48
C ASP A 287 7.99 -4.56 -29.01
N SER A 288 6.73 -4.86 -28.74
CA SER A 288 6.23 -5.02 -27.37
C SER A 288 5.06 -5.99 -27.30
N LEU A 289 4.98 -6.71 -26.18
CA LEU A 289 3.84 -7.56 -25.80
C LEU A 289 3.11 -7.04 -24.55
N GLY A 290 3.18 -5.73 -24.31
CA GLY A 290 2.40 -5.09 -23.26
C GLY A 290 0.89 -5.15 -23.56
N LYS A 291 0.05 -5.08 -22.51
CA LYS A 291 -1.41 -5.27 -22.60
C LYS A 291 -2.06 -4.49 -23.74
N LYS A 292 -1.79 -3.18 -23.87
CA LYS A 292 -2.35 -2.31 -24.92
C LYS A 292 -1.91 -2.74 -26.33
N GLN A 293 -0.68 -3.21 -26.48
CA GLN A 293 -0.16 -3.65 -27.77
C GLN A 293 -0.79 -4.98 -28.17
N VAL A 294 -0.89 -5.95 -27.24
CA VAL A 294 -1.58 -7.23 -27.50
C VAL A 294 -3.05 -7.00 -27.89
N GLU A 295 -3.77 -6.11 -27.20
CA GLU A 295 -5.15 -5.73 -27.53
C GLU A 295 -5.25 -5.12 -28.96
N LYS A 296 -4.22 -4.36 -29.39
CA LYS A 296 -4.16 -3.81 -30.75
C LYS A 296 -3.90 -4.91 -31.78
N LEU A 297 -2.94 -5.79 -31.51
CA LEU A 297 -2.60 -6.91 -32.41
C LEU A 297 -3.78 -7.87 -32.60
N LEU A 298 -4.52 -8.17 -31.53
CA LEU A 298 -5.70 -9.04 -31.59
C LEU A 298 -6.82 -8.54 -32.53
N LYS A 299 -6.87 -7.23 -32.87
CA LYS A 299 -7.87 -6.69 -33.81
C LYS A 299 -7.64 -7.12 -35.24
N THR A 300 -6.40 -7.43 -35.61
CA THR A 300 -5.99 -7.80 -36.96
C THR A 300 -5.40 -9.20 -37.05
N ALA A 301 -5.23 -9.87 -35.93
CA ALA A 301 -4.66 -11.21 -35.88
C ALA A 301 -5.64 -12.27 -36.37
N GLU A 302 -5.18 -13.10 -37.30
CA GLU A 302 -5.84 -14.33 -37.75
C GLU A 302 -5.18 -15.54 -37.11
N GLU A 303 -5.74 -16.75 -37.30
CA GLU A 303 -5.13 -17.98 -36.82
C GLU A 303 -3.83 -18.30 -37.60
N PRO A 304 -2.76 -18.80 -36.97
CA PRO A 304 -2.68 -19.23 -35.55
C PRO A 304 -2.31 -18.10 -34.58
N LEU A 305 -1.96 -16.91 -35.07
CA LEU A 305 -1.48 -15.78 -34.25
C LEU A 305 -2.50 -15.35 -33.19
N ARG A 306 -3.78 -15.34 -33.55
CA ARG A 306 -4.88 -14.97 -32.65
C ARG A 306 -4.94 -15.88 -31.41
N SER A 307 -4.90 -17.20 -31.62
CA SER A 307 -4.91 -18.18 -30.52
C SER A 307 -3.71 -18.01 -29.61
N VAL A 308 -2.51 -17.81 -30.16
CA VAL A 308 -1.27 -17.63 -29.40
C VAL A 308 -1.32 -16.34 -28.56
N LEU A 309 -1.79 -15.23 -29.13
CA LEU A 309 -1.92 -13.97 -28.40
C LEU A 309 -2.97 -14.05 -27.28
N LEU A 310 -4.09 -14.75 -27.49
CA LEU A 310 -5.10 -14.98 -26.44
C LEU A 310 -4.56 -15.83 -25.30
N LEU A 311 -3.86 -16.93 -25.59
CA LEU A 311 -3.22 -17.77 -24.57
C LEU A 311 -2.20 -16.99 -23.76
N ARG A 312 -1.37 -16.18 -24.46
CA ARG A 312 -0.42 -15.32 -23.76
C ARG A 312 -1.10 -14.26 -22.89
N GLN A 313 -2.21 -13.70 -23.34
CA GLN A 313 -2.99 -12.74 -22.53
C GLN A 313 -3.54 -13.40 -21.26
N LYS A 314 -4.03 -14.64 -21.34
CA LYS A 314 -4.46 -15.44 -20.17
C LYS A 314 -3.30 -15.68 -19.21
N LEU A 315 -2.12 -16.10 -19.72
CA LEU A 315 -0.91 -16.32 -18.91
C LEU A 315 -0.34 -15.04 -18.27
N ALA A 316 -0.51 -13.88 -18.92
CA ALA A 316 -0.02 -12.60 -18.41
C ALA A 316 -0.81 -12.05 -17.22
N LYS A 317 -1.94 -12.66 -16.84
CA LYS A 317 -2.73 -12.23 -15.68
C LYS A 317 -1.95 -12.45 -14.40
N SER A 318 -1.79 -11.38 -13.63
CA SER A 318 -1.01 -11.35 -12.39
C SER A 318 -1.87 -11.33 -11.12
N SER A 319 -3.18 -11.51 -11.27
CA SER A 319 -4.16 -11.40 -10.17
C SER A 319 -3.91 -12.38 -9.03
N VAL A 320 -3.36 -13.56 -9.32
CA VAL A 320 -2.97 -14.56 -8.31
C VAL A 320 -1.93 -14.06 -7.32
N LYS A 321 -1.09 -13.09 -7.71
CA LYS A 321 -0.17 -12.43 -6.77
C LYS A 321 -0.89 -11.81 -5.57
N LYS A 322 -2.20 -11.51 -5.69
CA LYS A 322 -3.00 -11.02 -4.58
C LYS A 322 -3.28 -12.11 -3.55
N TYR A 323 -3.59 -13.34 -3.99
CA TYR A 323 -3.75 -14.49 -3.10
C TYR A 323 -2.43 -14.86 -2.42
N GLN A 324 -1.32 -14.84 -3.16
CA GLN A 324 0.01 -15.03 -2.56
C GLN A 324 0.33 -13.96 -1.51
N ALA A 325 -0.03 -12.68 -1.79
CA ALA A 325 0.15 -11.60 -0.82
C ALA A 325 -0.76 -11.80 0.41
N MET A 326 -1.98 -12.32 0.24
CA MET A 326 -2.87 -12.67 1.35
C MET A 326 -2.23 -13.72 2.26
N GLU A 327 -1.71 -14.82 1.70
CA GLU A 327 -1.04 -15.86 2.48
C GLU A 327 0.22 -15.37 3.18
N MET A 328 1.02 -14.53 2.50
CA MET A 328 2.23 -13.99 3.11
C MET A 328 1.96 -13.03 4.26
N THR A 329 0.82 -12.32 4.26
CA THR A 329 0.51 -11.28 5.24
C THR A 329 -0.51 -11.72 6.29
N ALA A 330 -1.18 -12.85 6.07
CA ALA A 330 -2.12 -13.40 7.03
C ALA A 330 -1.38 -13.84 8.30
N CYS A 331 -1.78 -13.25 9.42
CA CYS A 331 -1.35 -13.64 10.76
C CYS A 331 -1.99 -14.98 11.17
N GLU A 332 -1.62 -15.54 12.34
CA GLU A 332 -2.16 -16.82 12.83
C GLU A 332 -3.69 -16.83 12.93
N ASP A 333 -4.28 -15.70 13.31
CA ASP A 333 -5.73 -15.50 13.38
C ASP A 333 -6.40 -15.30 12.00
N SER A 334 -5.68 -15.57 10.92
CA SER A 334 -6.14 -15.40 9.52
C SER A 334 -6.50 -13.96 9.16
N ARG A 335 -5.95 -12.96 9.84
CA ARG A 335 -6.15 -11.55 9.50
C ARG A 335 -4.90 -10.97 8.84
N ALA A 336 -5.08 -10.30 7.72
CA ALA A 336 -4.02 -9.48 7.11
C ALA A 336 -3.99 -8.11 7.78
N ARG A 337 -2.82 -7.72 8.26
CA ARG A 337 -2.56 -6.46 8.98
C ARG A 337 -1.55 -5.59 8.26
N GLY A 338 -1.49 -4.29 8.61
CA GLY A 338 -0.53 -3.37 8.00
C GLY A 338 -0.79 -3.10 6.51
N MET A 339 -2.07 -3.10 6.10
CA MET A 339 -2.46 -2.95 4.69
C MET A 339 -2.40 -1.52 4.20
N PHE A 340 -2.25 -0.54 5.09
CA PHE A 340 -2.22 0.87 4.78
C PHE A 340 -0.98 1.55 5.33
N GLN A 341 -0.54 2.61 4.66
CA GLN A 341 0.44 3.55 5.17
C GLN A 341 -0.15 4.96 5.11
N PHE A 342 -0.28 5.57 6.27
CA PHE A 342 -0.69 6.95 6.41
C PHE A 342 0.31 7.88 5.70
N TYR A 343 -0.19 8.86 4.95
CA TYR A 343 0.64 9.77 4.12
C TYR A 343 1.59 9.04 3.15
N GLY A 344 1.35 7.77 2.84
CA GLY A 344 2.24 6.96 2.00
C GLY A 344 2.38 7.45 0.55
N ALA A 345 1.43 8.26 0.08
CA ALA A 345 1.51 9.01 -1.17
C ALA A 345 1.90 10.47 -0.87
N ASN A 346 3.15 10.71 -0.52
CA ASN A 346 3.66 11.96 0.05
C ASN A 346 3.34 13.24 -0.76
N ARG A 347 3.18 13.14 -2.09
CA ARG A 347 2.81 14.32 -2.92
C ARG A 347 1.38 14.80 -2.71
N THR A 348 0.49 13.96 -2.21
CA THR A 348 -0.95 14.24 -2.09
C THR A 348 -1.49 14.02 -0.68
N GLY A 349 -0.67 13.51 0.24
CA GLY A 349 -1.11 13.13 1.59
C GLY A 349 -2.08 11.95 1.66
N ARG A 350 -2.33 11.25 0.53
CA ARG A 350 -3.23 10.09 0.51
C ARG A 350 -2.61 8.87 1.18
N PHE A 351 -3.47 8.00 1.70
CA PHE A 351 -3.08 6.65 2.11
C PHE A 351 -2.47 5.88 0.93
N ALA A 352 -1.38 5.17 1.17
CA ALA A 352 -0.86 4.18 0.23
C ALA A 352 -1.26 2.77 0.67
N GLY A 353 -1.73 1.93 -0.27
CA GLY A 353 -1.93 0.51 -0.02
C GLY A 353 -0.59 -0.21 0.06
N ARG A 354 -0.50 -1.16 0.99
CA ARG A 354 0.66 -2.04 1.17
C ARG A 354 0.28 -3.48 0.87
N HIS A 355 1.25 -4.32 0.59
CA HIS A 355 1.12 -5.76 0.35
C HIS A 355 -0.02 -6.12 -0.63
N ILE A 356 -1.22 -6.40 -0.14
CA ILE A 356 -2.37 -6.76 -0.97
C ILE A 356 -2.86 -5.57 -1.82
N GLN A 357 -2.60 -4.32 -1.40
CA GLN A 357 -3.06 -3.10 -2.04
C GLN A 357 -4.58 -3.10 -2.28
N LEU A 358 -5.35 -3.01 -1.19
CA LEU A 358 -6.80 -3.11 -1.18
C LEU A 358 -7.51 -2.11 -2.12
N GLN A 359 -6.91 -0.92 -2.35
CA GLN A 359 -7.44 0.10 -3.27
C GLN A 359 -7.43 -0.33 -4.74
N ASN A 360 -6.59 -1.33 -5.11
CA ASN A 360 -6.33 -1.74 -6.49
C ASN A 360 -6.88 -3.16 -6.78
N LEU A 361 -7.94 -3.57 -6.12
CA LEU A 361 -8.56 -4.87 -6.36
C LEU A 361 -9.45 -4.83 -7.60
N PRO A 362 -9.42 -5.87 -8.45
CA PRO A 362 -10.30 -5.98 -9.60
C PRO A 362 -11.77 -5.93 -9.21
N GLN A 363 -12.61 -5.44 -10.10
CA GLN A 363 -14.07 -5.55 -9.96
C GLN A 363 -14.53 -6.94 -10.40
N ASN A 364 -15.60 -7.43 -9.80
CA ASN A 364 -16.25 -8.66 -10.17
C ASN A 364 -17.47 -8.37 -11.09
N HIS A 365 -17.63 -9.20 -12.10
CA HIS A 365 -18.72 -9.12 -13.09
C HIS A 365 -19.30 -10.51 -13.39
N LEU A 366 -18.85 -11.56 -12.68
CA LEU A 366 -19.39 -12.91 -12.81
C LEU A 366 -20.83 -12.93 -12.30
N PRO A 367 -21.80 -13.43 -13.09
CA PRO A 367 -23.21 -13.51 -12.68
C PRO A 367 -23.41 -14.57 -11.58
N ASP A 368 -22.61 -15.64 -11.59
CA ASP A 368 -22.58 -16.80 -10.71
C ASP A 368 -21.40 -16.76 -9.74
N LEU A 369 -21.13 -15.60 -9.16
CA LEU A 369 -19.97 -15.34 -8.31
C LEU A 369 -19.88 -16.26 -7.10
N ALA A 370 -21.03 -16.62 -6.50
CA ALA A 370 -21.10 -17.46 -5.32
C ALA A 370 -20.71 -18.91 -5.64
N GLU A 371 -21.21 -19.43 -6.75
CA GLU A 371 -20.93 -20.76 -7.26
C GLU A 371 -19.45 -20.90 -7.65
N ALA A 372 -18.93 -19.93 -8.41
CA ALA A 372 -17.52 -19.89 -8.78
C ALA A 372 -16.60 -19.86 -7.55
N ARG A 373 -16.99 -19.07 -6.52
CA ARG A 373 -16.26 -19.01 -5.25
C ARG A 373 -16.21 -20.36 -4.55
N GLU A 374 -17.36 -21.06 -4.49
CA GLU A 374 -17.43 -22.36 -3.81
C GLU A 374 -16.60 -23.42 -4.55
N LEU A 375 -16.62 -23.47 -5.89
CA LEU A 375 -15.78 -24.37 -6.68
C LEU A 375 -14.28 -24.13 -6.42
N VAL A 376 -13.85 -22.87 -6.35
CA VAL A 376 -12.44 -22.56 -6.01
C VAL A 376 -12.13 -22.96 -4.57
N ARG A 377 -13.05 -22.71 -3.63
CA ARG A 377 -12.87 -23.05 -2.23
C ARG A 377 -12.77 -24.58 -2.00
N GLN A 378 -13.46 -25.37 -2.85
CA GLN A 378 -13.37 -26.84 -2.87
C GLN A 378 -12.15 -27.35 -3.62
N GLY A 379 -11.40 -26.51 -4.32
CA GLY A 379 -10.28 -26.92 -5.16
C GLY A 379 -10.69 -27.66 -6.44
N ASN A 380 -11.96 -27.52 -6.87
CA ASN A 380 -12.52 -28.26 -8.00
C ASN A 380 -12.10 -27.67 -9.35
N TYR A 381 -10.88 -28.00 -9.77
CA TYR A 381 -10.31 -27.51 -11.03
C TYR A 381 -11.10 -27.98 -12.25
N GLU A 382 -11.55 -29.23 -12.27
CA GLU A 382 -12.25 -29.86 -13.41
C GLU A 382 -13.56 -29.16 -13.70
N ALA A 383 -14.35 -28.84 -12.67
CA ALA A 383 -15.58 -28.09 -12.83
C ALA A 383 -15.32 -26.67 -13.33
N LEU A 384 -14.27 -26.00 -12.83
CA LEU A 384 -13.90 -24.67 -13.32
C LEU A 384 -13.47 -24.68 -14.78
N GLU A 385 -12.71 -25.68 -15.22
CA GLU A 385 -12.28 -25.83 -16.61
C GLU A 385 -13.44 -26.13 -17.56
N LEU A 386 -14.45 -26.87 -17.09
CA LEU A 386 -15.66 -27.18 -17.86
C LEU A 386 -16.61 -26.00 -17.98
N LEU A 387 -16.77 -25.21 -16.90
CA LEU A 387 -17.80 -24.18 -16.82
C LEU A 387 -17.35 -22.79 -17.29
N TYR A 388 -16.03 -22.54 -17.29
CA TYR A 388 -15.50 -21.20 -17.56
C TYR A 388 -14.43 -21.19 -18.65
N ASP A 389 -14.52 -20.26 -19.58
CA ASP A 389 -13.54 -20.08 -20.67
C ASP A 389 -12.13 -19.71 -20.20
N SER A 390 -12.03 -19.16 -18.98
CA SER A 390 -10.76 -18.65 -18.45
C SER A 390 -10.70 -18.72 -16.92
N ILE A 391 -10.04 -19.74 -16.41
CA ILE A 391 -9.78 -19.86 -14.97
C ILE A 391 -9.05 -18.63 -14.40
N PRO A 392 -8.00 -18.06 -15.04
CA PRO A 392 -7.37 -16.83 -14.54
C PRO A 392 -8.30 -15.63 -14.44
N ASP A 393 -9.35 -15.57 -15.28
CA ASP A 393 -10.37 -14.52 -15.19
C ASP A 393 -11.29 -14.72 -14.00
N VAL A 394 -11.74 -15.95 -13.78
CA VAL A 394 -12.55 -16.32 -12.60
C VAL A 394 -11.79 -15.96 -11.32
N LEU A 395 -10.55 -16.45 -11.18
CA LEU A 395 -9.72 -16.17 -10.01
C LEU A 395 -9.52 -14.67 -9.79
N SER A 396 -9.33 -13.89 -10.86
CA SER A 396 -9.22 -12.43 -10.77
C SER A 396 -10.46 -11.77 -10.18
N GLN A 397 -11.65 -12.25 -10.53
CA GLN A 397 -12.92 -11.69 -10.08
C GLN A 397 -13.29 -12.13 -8.66
N LEU A 398 -12.73 -13.22 -8.16
CA LEU A 398 -12.98 -13.73 -6.83
C LEU A 398 -12.12 -13.09 -5.73
N ILE A 399 -11.10 -12.29 -6.07
CA ILE A 399 -10.15 -11.73 -5.07
C ILE A 399 -10.88 -10.99 -3.94
N ARG A 400 -11.90 -10.17 -4.24
CA ARG A 400 -12.65 -9.44 -3.22
C ARG A 400 -13.43 -10.36 -2.27
N THR A 401 -13.84 -11.52 -2.73
CA THR A 401 -14.61 -12.49 -1.94
C THR A 401 -13.74 -13.26 -0.94
N ALA A 402 -12.43 -13.15 -1.04
CA ALA A 402 -11.50 -13.71 -0.06
C ALA A 402 -11.49 -12.92 1.26
N PHE A 403 -11.93 -11.66 1.26
CA PHE A 403 -12.11 -10.88 2.48
C PHE A 403 -13.45 -11.25 3.10
N VAL A 404 -13.41 -11.70 4.34
CA VAL A 404 -14.60 -12.16 5.07
C VAL A 404 -14.80 -11.37 6.35
N PRO A 405 -16.06 -11.10 6.76
CA PRO A 405 -16.33 -10.52 8.07
C PRO A 405 -16.12 -11.57 9.17
N ARG A 406 -16.00 -11.13 10.42
CA ARG A 406 -16.09 -12.04 11.57
C ARG A 406 -17.41 -12.78 11.60
N LYS A 407 -17.43 -13.95 12.23
CA LYS A 407 -18.67 -14.71 12.47
C LYS A 407 -19.71 -13.82 13.17
N GLY A 408 -20.91 -13.74 12.61
CA GLY A 408 -22.00 -12.90 13.12
C GLY A 408 -21.91 -11.42 12.74
N MET A 409 -20.90 -11.00 11.97
CA MET A 409 -20.73 -9.63 11.48
C MET A 409 -20.96 -9.55 9.97
N LYS A 410 -21.12 -8.33 9.46
CA LYS A 410 -21.17 -8.04 8.02
C LYS A 410 -20.31 -6.83 7.69
N PHE A 411 -19.81 -6.75 6.45
CA PHE A 411 -19.22 -5.53 5.95
C PHE A 411 -20.33 -4.51 5.63
N VAL A 412 -20.13 -3.27 6.07
CA VAL A 412 -20.86 -2.11 5.59
C VAL A 412 -19.90 -1.32 4.71
N VAL A 413 -20.17 -1.31 3.40
CA VAL A 413 -19.30 -0.68 2.41
C VAL A 413 -20.00 0.55 1.86
N SER A 414 -19.35 1.71 2.02
CA SER A 414 -19.83 2.98 1.45
C SER A 414 -18.66 3.74 0.83
N ASP A 415 -18.97 4.54 -0.20
CA ASP A 415 -18.00 5.37 -0.90
C ASP A 415 -18.63 6.72 -1.23
N PHE A 416 -17.83 7.78 -1.16
CA PHE A 416 -18.29 9.11 -1.55
C PHE A 416 -18.40 9.22 -3.08
N SER A 417 -19.60 9.45 -3.57
CA SER A 417 -19.81 9.65 -5.01
C SER A 417 -19.15 10.93 -5.50
N ALA A 418 -18.18 10.79 -6.42
CA ALA A 418 -17.49 11.91 -7.08
C ALA A 418 -16.91 12.96 -6.10
N ILE A 419 -16.30 12.52 -4.98
CA ILE A 419 -15.86 13.42 -3.90
C ILE A 419 -14.92 14.52 -4.38
N GLU A 420 -13.99 14.21 -5.27
CA GLU A 420 -13.03 15.19 -5.81
C GLU A 420 -13.75 16.29 -6.60
N ALA A 421 -14.74 15.92 -7.44
CA ALA A 421 -15.53 16.90 -8.18
C ALA A 421 -16.39 17.78 -7.25
N ARG A 422 -16.92 17.20 -6.15
CA ARG A 422 -17.67 17.95 -5.12
C ARG A 422 -16.79 18.99 -4.43
N VAL A 423 -15.64 18.56 -3.91
CA VAL A 423 -14.71 19.43 -3.20
C VAL A 423 -14.17 20.52 -4.13
N LEU A 424 -13.78 20.16 -5.36
CA LEU A 424 -13.28 21.13 -6.34
C LEU A 424 -14.35 22.18 -6.69
N SER A 425 -15.59 21.74 -6.93
CA SER A 425 -16.69 22.66 -7.24
C SER A 425 -17.02 23.59 -6.07
N TRP A 426 -16.93 23.07 -4.84
CA TRP A 426 -17.13 23.88 -3.64
C TRP A 426 -16.02 24.92 -3.47
N LEU A 427 -14.76 24.53 -3.60
CA LEU A 427 -13.60 25.44 -3.52
C LEU A 427 -13.62 26.51 -4.62
N ALA A 428 -14.07 26.14 -5.83
CA ALA A 428 -14.16 27.05 -6.97
C ALA A 428 -15.43 27.93 -6.97
N GLY A 429 -16.39 27.67 -6.08
CA GLY A 429 -17.69 28.39 -6.06
C GLY A 429 -18.55 28.13 -7.29
N GLU A 430 -18.41 26.96 -7.95
CA GLU A 430 -19.16 26.63 -9.18
C GLU A 430 -20.60 26.21 -8.89
N THR A 431 -21.52 27.18 -8.90
CA THR A 431 -22.93 27.00 -8.51
C THR A 431 -23.68 25.93 -9.28
N TRP A 432 -23.51 25.87 -10.61
CA TRP A 432 -24.24 24.89 -11.42
C TRP A 432 -23.89 23.42 -11.06
N ARG A 433 -22.62 23.17 -10.70
CA ARG A 433 -22.18 21.86 -10.24
C ARG A 433 -22.69 21.56 -8.84
N LEU A 434 -22.66 22.55 -7.96
CA LEU A 434 -23.21 22.43 -6.60
C LEU A 434 -24.72 22.14 -6.67
N ASP A 435 -25.45 22.76 -7.60
CA ASP A 435 -26.88 22.50 -7.83
C ASP A 435 -27.14 21.07 -8.33
N VAL A 436 -26.27 20.53 -9.21
CA VAL A 436 -26.35 19.12 -9.64
C VAL A 436 -26.20 18.20 -8.44
N PHE A 437 -25.22 18.45 -7.57
CA PHE A 437 -24.99 17.65 -6.37
C PHE A 437 -26.13 17.78 -5.34
N ALA A 438 -26.65 18.97 -5.13
CA ALA A 438 -27.76 19.24 -4.20
C ALA A 438 -29.02 18.46 -4.59
N ARG A 439 -29.24 18.26 -5.90
CA ARG A 439 -30.35 17.46 -6.44
C ARG A 439 -30.03 15.98 -6.59
N ASN A 440 -28.95 15.49 -5.98
CA ASN A 440 -28.43 14.12 -6.15
C ASN A 440 -28.20 13.70 -7.61
N GLY A 441 -27.90 14.66 -8.48
CA GLY A 441 -27.60 14.42 -9.89
C GLY A 441 -26.23 13.77 -10.10
N ASP A 442 -26.08 13.08 -11.23
CA ASP A 442 -24.83 12.49 -11.65
C ASP A 442 -23.99 13.53 -12.40
N ILE A 443 -22.92 14.04 -11.77
CA ILE A 443 -22.07 15.07 -12.36
C ILE A 443 -21.44 14.61 -13.69
N TYR A 444 -21.14 13.34 -13.85
CA TYR A 444 -20.57 12.81 -15.09
C TYR A 444 -21.58 12.85 -16.24
N CYS A 445 -22.86 12.62 -15.96
CA CYS A 445 -23.94 12.81 -16.92
C CYS A 445 -24.12 14.29 -17.25
N ALA A 446 -24.16 15.15 -16.24
CA ALA A 446 -24.32 16.60 -16.41
C ALA A 446 -23.18 17.21 -17.26
N SER A 447 -21.94 16.83 -16.96
CA SER A 447 -20.75 17.26 -17.73
C SER A 447 -20.78 16.73 -19.16
N ALA A 448 -21.16 15.47 -19.37
CA ALA A 448 -21.33 14.92 -20.72
C ALA A 448 -22.46 15.64 -21.48
N SER A 449 -23.60 15.95 -20.82
CA SER A 449 -24.68 16.72 -21.45
C SER A 449 -24.22 18.10 -21.89
N SER A 450 -23.45 18.79 -21.04
CA SER A 450 -22.88 20.09 -21.36
C SER A 450 -21.86 20.01 -22.51
N MET A 451 -21.01 18.97 -22.51
CA MET A 451 -19.97 18.79 -23.54
C MET A 451 -20.53 18.48 -24.92
N PHE A 452 -21.57 17.67 -24.98
CA PHE A 452 -22.11 17.14 -26.25
C PHE A 452 -23.41 17.85 -26.69
N GLY A 453 -23.98 18.71 -25.84
CA GLY A 453 -25.23 19.43 -26.15
C GLY A 453 -26.46 18.52 -26.24
N VAL A 454 -26.42 17.35 -25.63
CA VAL A 454 -27.51 16.34 -25.64
C VAL A 454 -27.78 15.86 -24.23
N PRO A 455 -29.04 15.46 -23.90
CA PRO A 455 -29.33 14.88 -22.59
C PRO A 455 -28.60 13.54 -22.43
N VAL A 456 -27.99 13.32 -21.26
CA VAL A 456 -27.25 12.10 -20.92
C VAL A 456 -27.77 11.56 -19.59
N GLU A 457 -28.24 10.32 -19.59
CA GLU A 457 -28.75 9.61 -18.42
C GLU A 457 -27.91 8.36 -18.15
N LYS A 458 -27.69 8.03 -16.87
CA LYS A 458 -26.79 6.94 -16.45
C LYS A 458 -27.18 5.58 -17.06
N HIS A 459 -28.46 5.27 -17.11
CA HIS A 459 -29.04 4.03 -17.62
C HIS A 459 -30.13 4.28 -18.68
N GLY A 460 -30.04 5.40 -19.40
CA GLY A 460 -31.02 5.85 -20.38
C GLY A 460 -30.40 6.49 -21.60
N VAL A 461 -31.02 7.58 -22.05
CA VAL A 461 -30.64 8.27 -23.29
C VAL A 461 -29.18 8.71 -23.24
N ASN A 462 -28.42 8.36 -24.31
CA ASN A 462 -27.02 8.71 -24.47
C ASN A 462 -26.09 8.26 -23.32
N GLY A 463 -26.47 7.23 -22.54
CA GLY A 463 -25.72 6.78 -21.37
C GLY A 463 -24.27 6.39 -21.64
N HIS A 464 -23.92 5.99 -22.86
CA HIS A 464 -22.56 5.71 -23.31
C HIS A 464 -21.63 6.95 -23.23
N LEU A 465 -22.19 8.16 -23.26
CA LEU A 465 -21.43 9.42 -23.13
C LEU A 465 -21.01 9.72 -21.70
N ARG A 466 -21.70 9.13 -20.70
CA ARG A 466 -21.38 9.33 -19.27
C ARG A 466 -19.92 9.02 -18.97
N GLN A 467 -19.35 7.95 -19.56
CA GLN A 467 -17.93 7.61 -19.36
C GLN A 467 -16.99 8.71 -19.89
N LYS A 468 -17.39 9.41 -20.95
CA LYS A 468 -16.65 10.54 -21.49
C LYS A 468 -16.69 11.74 -20.54
N GLY A 469 -17.84 12.02 -19.93
CA GLY A 469 -17.98 13.02 -18.88
C GLY A 469 -17.13 12.69 -17.66
N LYS A 470 -17.09 11.43 -17.22
CA LYS A 470 -16.23 10.98 -16.11
C LYS A 470 -14.74 11.22 -16.41
N ILE A 471 -14.30 10.91 -17.61
CA ILE A 471 -12.89 11.12 -18.03
C ILE A 471 -12.56 12.61 -18.03
N ALA A 472 -13.48 13.44 -18.55
CA ALA A 472 -13.29 14.89 -18.59
C ALA A 472 -13.19 15.48 -17.17
N GLU A 473 -14.11 15.13 -16.25
CA GLU A 473 -14.07 15.58 -14.86
C GLU A 473 -12.74 15.24 -14.17
N LEU A 474 -12.31 13.98 -14.29
CA LEU A 474 -11.08 13.52 -13.65
C LEU A 474 -9.82 14.13 -14.26
N ALA A 475 -9.75 14.24 -15.60
CA ALA A 475 -8.56 14.78 -16.26
C ALA A 475 -8.42 16.29 -16.06
N LEU A 476 -9.52 17.03 -16.18
CA LEU A 476 -9.50 18.49 -16.16
C LEU A 476 -9.52 19.05 -14.73
N GLY A 477 -10.12 18.30 -13.78
CA GLY A 477 -10.09 18.64 -12.36
C GLY A 477 -8.68 18.76 -11.77
N TYR A 478 -7.71 18.08 -12.38
CA TYR A 478 -6.28 18.20 -12.03
C TYR A 478 -5.50 19.15 -12.93
N GLY A 479 -6.17 20.09 -13.61
CA GLY A 479 -5.51 21.04 -14.51
C GLY A 479 -5.00 20.41 -15.80
N GLY A 480 -5.49 19.23 -16.16
CA GLY A 480 -5.12 18.56 -17.41
C GLY A 480 -5.61 19.29 -18.64
N SER A 481 -4.82 19.26 -19.72
CA SER A 481 -5.20 19.78 -21.04
C SER A 481 -5.69 18.65 -21.95
N THR A 482 -5.91 18.95 -23.23
CA THR A 482 -6.25 17.97 -24.27
C THR A 482 -5.31 16.77 -24.31
N GLY A 483 -4.03 16.95 -23.95
CA GLY A 483 -3.06 15.87 -23.79
C GLY A 483 -3.41 14.87 -22.69
N ALA A 484 -4.01 15.32 -21.59
CA ALA A 484 -4.45 14.47 -20.49
C ALA A 484 -5.68 13.61 -20.86
N LEU A 485 -6.48 14.05 -21.83
CA LEU A 485 -7.64 13.31 -22.35
C LEU A 485 -7.24 12.18 -23.31
N ARG A 486 -6.13 12.34 -24.04
CA ARG A 486 -5.67 11.36 -25.05
C ARG A 486 -5.48 9.92 -24.55
N PRO A 487 -4.87 9.65 -23.40
CA PRO A 487 -4.68 8.28 -22.90
C PRO A 487 -5.99 7.56 -22.57
N TRP A 488 -7.06 8.32 -22.28
CA TRP A 488 -8.36 7.82 -21.82
C TRP A 488 -9.43 7.85 -22.91
N ALA A 489 -9.14 8.57 -24.03
CA ALA A 489 -10.06 8.64 -25.15
C ALA A 489 -9.78 7.51 -26.14
N PRO A 490 -10.80 6.76 -26.61
CA PRO A 490 -10.68 5.89 -27.77
C PRO A 490 -10.20 6.71 -28.97
N TRP A 491 -9.40 6.12 -29.84
CA TRP A 491 -8.81 6.75 -31.05
C TRP A 491 -9.82 7.42 -31.99
N THR A 492 -11.11 7.23 -31.77
CA THR A 492 -12.23 7.82 -32.55
C THR A 492 -12.66 9.22 -32.02
N TRP A 493 -12.03 9.76 -30.99
CA TRP A 493 -12.33 11.10 -30.50
C TRP A 493 -11.65 12.15 -31.39
N ASP A 494 -12.40 12.81 -32.27
CA ASP A 494 -11.95 14.03 -32.91
C ASP A 494 -12.02 15.19 -31.89
N LEU A 495 -10.94 15.33 -31.13
CA LEU A 495 -10.80 16.40 -30.13
C LEU A 495 -10.85 17.81 -30.74
N ARG A 496 -10.78 17.92 -32.09
CA ARG A 496 -10.89 19.18 -32.81
C ARG A 496 -12.35 19.64 -32.98
N LYS A 497 -13.30 18.69 -32.93
CA LYS A 497 -14.74 18.97 -33.02
C LYS A 497 -15.42 19.08 -31.68
N THR A 498 -14.79 18.63 -30.59
CA THR A 498 -15.35 18.70 -29.25
C THR A 498 -14.85 19.98 -28.60
N SER A 499 -15.65 21.03 -28.66
CA SER A 499 -15.46 22.23 -27.82
C SER A 499 -15.63 21.76 -26.36
N CYS A 500 -14.52 21.49 -25.66
CA CYS A 500 -14.54 21.24 -24.23
C CYS A 500 -14.90 22.56 -23.54
N ILE A 501 -16.15 22.71 -23.16
CA ILE A 501 -16.62 23.78 -22.28
C ILE A 501 -16.32 23.31 -20.86
N LEU A 502 -15.20 23.77 -20.30
CA LEU A 502 -14.82 23.40 -18.94
C LEU A 502 -14.04 24.55 -18.35
N TRP A 503 -14.66 25.31 -17.54
CA TRP A 503 -14.28 26.38 -16.64
C TRP A 503 -15.15 27.61 -16.84
N CYS A 504 -15.85 27.97 -15.80
CA CYS A 504 -16.64 29.20 -15.78
C CYS A 504 -15.77 30.36 -15.32
N SER A 505 -15.88 31.52 -16.01
CA SER A 505 -15.44 32.79 -15.47
C SER A 505 -16.25 33.21 -14.22
N PRO A 506 -15.75 34.07 -13.35
CA PRO A 506 -16.57 34.69 -12.32
C PRO A 506 -17.80 35.37 -12.97
N GLY A 507 -18.98 34.76 -12.82
CA GLY A 507 -20.20 35.16 -13.50
C GLY A 507 -20.97 34.04 -14.21
N GLY A 508 -20.49 32.78 -14.14
CA GLY A 508 -21.26 31.60 -14.54
C GLY A 508 -21.38 31.32 -16.04
N ARG A 509 -20.58 31.97 -16.88
CA ARG A 509 -20.57 31.67 -18.34
C ARG A 509 -19.54 30.61 -18.69
N PRO A 510 -19.89 29.57 -19.49
CA PRO A 510 -18.95 28.56 -19.94
C PRO A 510 -17.84 29.16 -20.81
N ILE A 511 -16.57 28.89 -20.49
CA ILE A 511 -15.43 29.24 -21.34
C ILE A 511 -15.26 28.16 -22.39
N ARG A 512 -15.42 28.52 -23.66
CA ARG A 512 -15.01 27.68 -24.80
C ARG A 512 -13.49 27.64 -24.86
N ILE A 513 -12.90 26.47 -24.68
CA ILE A 513 -11.51 26.27 -25.10
C ILE A 513 -11.49 26.10 -26.62
N SER A 514 -11.51 27.19 -27.35
CA SER A 514 -11.11 27.21 -28.75
C SER A 514 -9.58 27.13 -28.78
N SER A 515 -9.06 26.17 -29.54
CA SER A 515 -7.68 25.98 -29.97
C SER A 515 -6.67 27.04 -29.47
N ILE A 516 -5.96 26.75 -28.38
CA ILE A 516 -4.76 27.51 -28.03
C ILE A 516 -3.57 26.78 -28.65
N SER A 517 -3.25 27.17 -29.87
CA SER A 517 -1.89 27.10 -30.37
C SER A 517 -1.08 28.20 -29.68
N GLY A 518 -0.18 27.81 -28.78
CA GLY A 518 0.95 28.61 -28.28
C GLY A 518 0.59 29.91 -27.57
N GLY A 519 0.42 29.88 -26.25
CA GLY A 519 0.32 31.08 -25.45
C GLY A 519 0.48 30.80 -23.95
N ARG A 520 1.43 31.48 -23.31
CA ARG A 520 1.73 31.44 -21.88
C ARG A 520 0.50 31.74 -21.02
N TRP A 521 0.31 30.91 -19.99
CA TRP A 521 -0.57 31.21 -18.87
C TRP A 521 -0.02 32.41 -18.06
N MET A 522 -0.83 33.43 -17.84
CA MET A 522 -0.69 34.36 -16.73
C MET A 522 -1.97 34.30 -15.88
N PRO A 523 -1.87 34.15 -14.56
CA PRO A 523 -3.01 34.28 -13.67
C PRO A 523 -3.39 35.79 -13.51
N PRO A 524 -4.65 36.07 -13.17
CA PRO A 524 -5.06 37.43 -12.81
C PRO A 524 -4.42 37.91 -11.50
#